data_f47becd517f08d85cb38306d550262c5
#
_entry.id   f47becd517f08d85cb38306d550262c5
#
_cell.length_a   1.000
_cell.length_b   1.000
_cell.length_c   1.000
_cell.angle_alpha   90.00
_cell.angle_beta   90.00
_cell.angle_gamma   90.00
#
_symmetry.space_group_name_H-M   'P 1'
#
loop_
_entity.id
_entity.type
_entity.pdbx_description
1 polymer ?
#
loop_
_entity_poly.entity_id
_entity_poly.type
_entity_poly.pdbx_seq_one_letter_code
_entity_poly.pdbx_strand_id
1 'polypeptide(L)'
;MEIVKSNILKSRNIKDISAKIYVDSINRLHKSLYNEDLVNLNFLYNFDEVVEHLKIFKLSVQKNMLSSIVVALSCKEKNTELHSKYFKILDDCIKKYKNRNKEDIPTTMKDLETCLRKLKKILNNNFLFNEDVIEITNFDRQILNRYLVGCLYTYFPPRLSKDYKTMEIISYEDFNELEKQDRSYLVVINSQQKFFSFYTEKKTKDIKINKKFNEVLNLYLKFHKKKIFIPYKVKVNNQAINYYIKDCFSLYKINFTKLRKIYIKDKVLPLSFEKAREVIDNMGYGDSCNLVILYQNNKMN
;
A
#
# COMPACT_ATOMS: atom_id res chain seq x y z
N MET A 1 -25.20 6.41 -17.03
CA MET A 1 -24.21 6.00 -15.97
C MET A 1 -24.85 5.73 -14.61
N GLU A 2 -25.68 6.61 -14.09
CA GLU A 2 -26.30 6.44 -12.76
C GLU A 2 -27.14 5.17 -12.60
N ILE A 3 -27.88 4.77 -13.65
CA ILE A 3 -28.66 3.50 -13.65
C ILE A 3 -27.74 2.29 -13.49
N VAL A 4 -26.61 2.25 -14.20
CA VAL A 4 -25.62 1.15 -14.09
C VAL A 4 -25.04 1.09 -12.69
N LYS A 5 -24.68 2.24 -12.12
CA LYS A 5 -24.18 2.36 -10.76
C LYS A 5 -25.20 1.87 -9.72
N SER A 6 -26.44 2.32 -9.84
CA SER A 6 -27.53 1.90 -8.94
C SER A 6 -27.76 0.38 -8.98
N ASN A 7 -27.73 -0.23 -10.17
CA ASN A 7 -27.87 -1.68 -10.33
C ASN A 7 -26.72 -2.45 -9.64
N ILE A 8 -25.48 -1.97 -9.79
CA ILE A 8 -24.32 -2.56 -9.13
C ILE A 8 -24.45 -2.47 -7.60
N LEU A 9 -24.86 -1.32 -7.06
CA LEU A 9 -25.05 -1.12 -5.62
C LEU A 9 -26.16 -2.01 -5.06
N LYS A 10 -27.29 -2.14 -5.77
CA LYS A 10 -28.43 -2.97 -5.36
C LYS A 10 -28.09 -4.46 -5.36
N SER A 11 -27.27 -4.94 -6.28
CA SER A 11 -26.95 -6.36 -6.44
C SER A 11 -25.77 -6.83 -5.60
N ARG A 12 -24.93 -5.90 -5.13
CA ARG A 12 -23.69 -6.20 -4.40
C ARG A 12 -23.55 -5.32 -3.18
N ASN A 13 -23.15 -5.90 -2.05
CA ASN A 13 -22.83 -5.16 -0.83
C ASN A 13 -21.44 -4.54 -0.94
N ILE A 14 -21.31 -3.47 -1.75
CA ILE A 14 -20.06 -2.74 -1.96
C ILE A 14 -20.24 -1.24 -1.68
N LYS A 15 -19.12 -0.55 -1.39
CA LYS A 15 -19.13 0.90 -1.17
C LYS A 15 -19.40 1.66 -2.47
N ASP A 16 -20.06 2.80 -2.38
CA ASP A 16 -20.38 3.69 -3.51
C ASP A 16 -19.14 4.01 -4.36
N ILE A 17 -18.01 4.27 -3.72
CA ILE A 17 -16.75 4.54 -4.42
C ILE A 17 -16.29 3.35 -5.29
N SER A 18 -16.55 2.12 -4.87
CA SER A 18 -16.21 0.92 -5.66
C SER A 18 -17.12 0.77 -6.88
N ALA A 19 -18.43 1.02 -6.71
CA ALA A 19 -19.38 1.02 -7.81
C ALA A 19 -19.02 2.09 -8.86
N LYS A 20 -18.65 3.29 -8.40
CA LYS A 20 -18.18 4.37 -9.28
C LYS A 20 -16.96 3.94 -10.11
N ILE A 21 -15.95 3.30 -9.49
CA ILE A 21 -14.77 2.82 -10.19
C ILE A 21 -15.13 1.84 -11.33
N TYR A 22 -16.08 0.95 -11.11
CA TYR A 22 -16.55 0.03 -12.16
C TYR A 22 -17.21 0.79 -13.32
N VAL A 23 -18.10 1.71 -13.01
CA VAL A 23 -18.80 2.51 -14.03
C VAL A 23 -17.82 3.38 -14.81
N ASP A 24 -16.91 4.08 -14.13
CA ASP A 24 -15.88 4.91 -14.77
C ASP A 24 -14.97 4.09 -15.71
N SER A 25 -14.66 2.84 -15.33
CA SER A 25 -13.87 1.92 -16.14
C SER A 25 -14.60 1.50 -17.42
N ILE A 26 -15.90 1.22 -17.33
CA ILE A 26 -16.74 0.87 -18.50
C ILE A 26 -16.96 2.11 -19.39
N ASN A 27 -17.22 3.27 -18.78
CA ASN A 27 -17.37 4.51 -19.54
C ASN A 27 -16.10 4.86 -20.33
N ARG A 28 -14.93 4.67 -19.73
CA ARG A 28 -13.65 4.86 -20.41
C ARG A 28 -13.51 3.94 -21.61
N LEU A 29 -13.94 2.68 -21.52
CA LEU A 29 -13.93 1.74 -22.62
C LEU A 29 -14.89 2.19 -23.74
N HIS A 30 -16.14 2.51 -23.38
CA HIS A 30 -17.16 2.99 -24.32
C HIS A 30 -16.71 4.24 -25.05
N LYS A 31 -16.20 5.23 -24.31
CA LYS A 31 -15.67 6.47 -24.90
C LYS A 31 -14.47 6.25 -25.82
N SER A 32 -13.64 5.25 -25.52
CA SER A 32 -12.51 4.87 -26.37
C SER A 32 -12.96 4.19 -27.68
N LEU A 33 -14.13 3.51 -27.68
CA LEU A 33 -14.71 2.85 -28.85
C LEU A 33 -15.48 3.83 -29.73
N TYR A 34 -16.35 4.63 -29.13
CA TYR A 34 -17.38 5.40 -29.84
C TYR A 34 -17.23 6.91 -29.71
N ASN A 35 -16.25 7.38 -28.93
CA ASN A 35 -16.04 8.81 -28.58
C ASN A 35 -17.24 9.47 -27.90
N GLU A 36 -18.10 8.69 -27.24
CA GLU A 36 -19.31 9.12 -26.57
C GLU A 36 -19.33 8.64 -25.12
N ASP A 37 -20.08 9.34 -24.26
CA ASP A 37 -20.28 8.93 -22.90
C ASP A 37 -21.26 7.75 -22.79
N LEU A 38 -21.03 6.88 -21.82
CA LEU A 38 -21.83 5.68 -21.60
C LEU A 38 -23.28 6.03 -21.22
N VAL A 39 -24.23 5.59 -22.04
CA VAL A 39 -25.67 5.69 -21.75
C VAL A 39 -26.21 4.39 -21.15
N ASN A 40 -25.88 3.26 -21.77
CA ASN A 40 -26.30 1.92 -21.36
C ASN A 40 -25.23 0.88 -21.65
N LEU A 41 -25.50 -0.39 -21.37
CA LEU A 41 -24.54 -1.49 -21.55
C LEU A 41 -24.73 -2.24 -22.87
N ASN A 42 -25.54 -1.74 -23.82
CA ASN A 42 -25.89 -2.47 -25.03
C ASN A 42 -24.68 -2.71 -25.95
N PHE A 43 -23.68 -1.81 -25.93
CA PHE A 43 -22.46 -1.98 -26.71
C PHE A 43 -21.69 -3.27 -26.35
N LEU A 44 -21.89 -3.81 -25.15
CA LEU A 44 -21.25 -5.06 -24.73
C LEU A 44 -21.74 -6.29 -25.52
N TYR A 45 -22.88 -6.20 -26.21
CA TYR A 45 -23.36 -7.26 -27.10
C TYR A 45 -22.49 -7.36 -28.37
N ASN A 46 -21.79 -6.30 -28.76
CA ASN A 46 -20.79 -6.31 -29.85
C ASN A 46 -19.48 -6.93 -29.31
N PHE A 47 -19.57 -8.16 -28.80
CA PHE A 47 -18.53 -8.84 -28.04
C PHE A 47 -17.16 -8.82 -28.72
N ASP A 48 -17.10 -9.21 -30.02
CA ASP A 48 -15.85 -9.32 -30.76
C ASP A 48 -15.17 -7.95 -30.93
N GLU A 49 -15.93 -6.91 -31.24
CA GLU A 49 -15.46 -5.54 -31.38
C GLU A 49 -14.88 -5.05 -30.03
N VAL A 50 -15.59 -5.25 -28.94
CA VAL A 50 -15.16 -4.85 -27.60
C VAL A 50 -13.90 -5.58 -27.18
N VAL A 51 -13.82 -6.89 -27.42
CA VAL A 51 -12.65 -7.72 -27.07
C VAL A 51 -11.43 -7.33 -27.89
N GLU A 52 -11.59 -7.08 -29.18
CA GLU A 52 -10.51 -6.62 -30.05
C GLU A 52 -9.99 -5.25 -29.61
N HIS A 53 -10.89 -4.32 -29.34
CA HIS A 53 -10.53 -3.00 -28.85
C HIS A 53 -9.83 -3.02 -27.48
N LEU A 54 -10.20 -3.95 -26.58
CA LEU A 54 -9.51 -4.11 -25.31
C LEU A 54 -8.01 -4.38 -25.48
N LYS A 55 -7.57 -4.98 -26.58
CA LYS A 55 -6.15 -5.31 -26.84
C LYS A 55 -5.25 -4.09 -26.97
N ILE A 56 -5.78 -2.91 -27.31
CA ILE A 56 -5.00 -1.66 -27.38
C ILE A 56 -4.50 -1.19 -25.99
N PHE A 57 -5.16 -1.63 -24.93
CA PHE A 57 -4.80 -1.24 -23.57
C PHE A 57 -3.73 -2.15 -22.98
N LYS A 58 -2.98 -1.62 -22.00
CA LYS A 58 -2.05 -2.44 -21.20
C LYS A 58 -2.82 -3.53 -20.45
N LEU A 59 -2.23 -4.71 -20.28
CA LEU A 59 -2.85 -5.89 -19.68
C LEU A 59 -3.51 -5.62 -18.30
N SER A 60 -2.92 -4.74 -17.47
CA SER A 60 -3.51 -4.33 -16.19
C SER A 60 -4.81 -3.53 -16.36
N VAL A 61 -4.90 -2.73 -17.43
CA VAL A 61 -6.10 -1.94 -17.75
C VAL A 61 -7.16 -2.86 -18.34
N GLN A 62 -6.80 -3.76 -19.27
CA GLN A 62 -7.69 -4.80 -19.80
C GLN A 62 -8.36 -5.58 -18.67
N LYS A 63 -7.56 -6.09 -17.72
CA LYS A 63 -8.06 -6.83 -16.56
C LYS A 63 -9.09 -6.03 -15.76
N ASN A 64 -8.81 -4.74 -15.49
CA ASN A 64 -9.73 -3.90 -14.73
C ASN A 64 -11.04 -3.62 -15.50
N MET A 65 -10.96 -3.34 -16.81
CA MET A 65 -12.12 -3.14 -17.66
C MET A 65 -12.98 -4.40 -17.74
N LEU A 66 -12.35 -5.57 -18.00
CA LEU A 66 -13.04 -6.86 -18.02
C LEU A 66 -13.69 -7.20 -16.68
N SER A 67 -13.01 -6.93 -15.55
CA SER A 67 -13.60 -7.11 -14.22
C SER A 67 -14.84 -6.22 -14.03
N SER A 68 -14.80 -4.98 -14.52
CA SER A 68 -15.93 -4.05 -14.44
C SER A 68 -17.11 -4.51 -15.30
N ILE A 69 -16.84 -5.02 -16.51
CA ILE A 69 -17.86 -5.58 -17.41
C ILE A 69 -18.54 -6.79 -16.74
N VAL A 70 -17.75 -7.75 -16.24
CA VAL A 70 -18.28 -8.96 -15.56
C VAL A 70 -19.13 -8.57 -14.36
N VAL A 71 -18.69 -7.59 -13.55
CA VAL A 71 -19.50 -7.07 -12.42
C VAL A 71 -20.81 -6.47 -12.91
N ALA A 72 -20.80 -5.62 -13.93
CA ALA A 72 -21.99 -4.95 -14.43
C ALA A 72 -22.99 -5.92 -15.07
N LEU A 73 -22.51 -6.91 -15.83
CA LEU A 73 -23.36 -7.94 -16.44
C LEU A 73 -23.98 -8.89 -15.40
N SER A 74 -23.28 -9.16 -14.28
CA SER A 74 -23.84 -9.99 -13.20
C SER A 74 -24.99 -9.32 -12.45
N CYS A 75 -25.20 -8.02 -12.61
CA CYS A 75 -26.25 -7.25 -11.96
C CYS A 75 -27.53 -7.10 -12.82
N LYS A 76 -27.48 -7.43 -14.08
CA LYS A 76 -28.66 -7.56 -14.95
C LYS A 76 -29.15 -9.00 -14.92
N GLU A 77 -30.46 -9.20 -14.96
CA GLU A 77 -31.06 -10.53 -15.03
C GLU A 77 -30.39 -11.35 -16.13
N LYS A 78 -29.69 -12.36 -15.72
CA LYS A 78 -29.20 -13.58 -16.35
C LYS A 78 -28.99 -13.54 -17.90
N ASN A 79 -28.17 -12.63 -18.39
CA ASN A 79 -27.54 -12.92 -19.67
C ASN A 79 -26.32 -13.82 -19.41
N THR A 80 -26.60 -15.08 -19.06
CA THR A 80 -25.60 -16.06 -18.62
C THR A 80 -24.56 -16.32 -19.69
N GLU A 81 -24.92 -16.23 -20.96
CA GLU A 81 -24.00 -16.48 -22.08
C GLU A 81 -22.99 -15.33 -22.27
N LEU A 82 -23.46 -14.09 -22.36
CA LEU A 82 -22.58 -12.92 -22.55
C LEU A 82 -21.66 -12.73 -21.33
N HIS A 83 -22.21 -12.88 -20.12
CA HIS A 83 -21.43 -12.87 -18.89
C HIS A 83 -20.33 -13.94 -18.90
N SER A 84 -20.67 -15.18 -19.29
CA SER A 84 -19.73 -16.30 -19.36
C SER A 84 -18.62 -16.07 -20.38
N LYS A 85 -18.94 -15.49 -21.54
CA LYS A 85 -17.95 -15.10 -22.55
C LYS A 85 -16.93 -14.10 -21.99
N TYR A 86 -17.38 -13.00 -21.37
CA TYR A 86 -16.48 -12.01 -20.77
C TYR A 86 -15.71 -12.57 -19.56
N PHE A 87 -16.33 -13.43 -18.77
CA PHE A 87 -15.67 -14.07 -17.63
C PHE A 87 -14.50 -14.95 -18.09
N LYS A 88 -14.66 -15.71 -19.19
CA LYS A 88 -13.58 -16.52 -19.78
C LYS A 88 -12.42 -15.65 -20.22
N ILE A 89 -12.68 -14.54 -20.92
CA ILE A 89 -11.63 -13.60 -21.35
C ILE A 89 -10.95 -12.96 -20.12
N LEU A 90 -11.70 -12.63 -19.07
CA LEU A 90 -11.14 -12.12 -17.81
C LEU A 90 -10.21 -13.13 -17.16
N ASP A 91 -10.59 -14.41 -17.07
CA ASP A 91 -9.78 -15.46 -16.48
C ASP A 91 -8.45 -15.64 -17.24
N ASP A 92 -8.49 -15.67 -18.58
CA ASP A 92 -7.30 -15.73 -19.41
C ASP A 92 -6.42 -14.50 -19.25
N CYS A 93 -7.02 -13.31 -19.15
CA CYS A 93 -6.31 -12.08 -18.88
C CYS A 93 -5.62 -12.11 -17.50
N ILE A 94 -6.30 -12.64 -16.48
CA ILE A 94 -5.73 -12.82 -15.12
C ILE A 94 -4.55 -13.80 -15.15
N LYS A 95 -4.66 -14.92 -15.86
CA LYS A 95 -3.57 -15.90 -16.01
C LYS A 95 -2.34 -15.25 -16.67
N LYS A 96 -2.54 -14.54 -17.80
CA LYS A 96 -1.47 -13.79 -18.49
C LYS A 96 -0.85 -12.73 -17.58
N TYR A 97 -1.66 -11.99 -16.82
CA TYR A 97 -1.19 -10.98 -15.89
C TYR A 97 -0.36 -11.57 -14.74
N LYS A 98 -0.80 -12.71 -14.18
CA LYS A 98 -0.06 -13.44 -13.13
C LYS A 98 1.27 -13.99 -13.65
N ASN A 99 1.29 -14.55 -14.88
CA ASN A 99 2.51 -15.10 -15.47
C ASN A 99 3.54 -14.01 -15.78
N ARG A 100 3.13 -12.84 -16.26
CA ARG A 100 4.02 -11.69 -16.51
C ARG A 100 4.67 -11.16 -15.22
N ASN A 101 4.02 -11.33 -14.08
CA ASN A 101 4.56 -10.94 -12.76
C ASN A 101 5.39 -12.03 -12.07
N LYS A 102 5.54 -13.23 -12.69
CA LYS A 102 6.38 -14.33 -12.14
C LYS A 102 7.88 -14.13 -12.36
N GLU A 103 8.29 -13.20 -13.22
CA GLU A 103 9.71 -12.80 -13.40
C GLU A 103 10.21 -11.85 -12.27
N ASP A 104 9.57 -11.90 -11.12
CA ASP A 104 10.03 -11.15 -9.96
C ASP A 104 11.31 -11.78 -9.43
N ILE A 105 12.40 -11.02 -9.48
CA ILE A 105 13.67 -11.37 -8.83
C ILE A 105 13.36 -11.76 -7.38
N PRO A 106 13.73 -12.96 -6.93
CA PRO A 106 13.56 -13.34 -5.53
C PRO A 106 14.28 -12.32 -4.65
N THR A 107 13.52 -11.54 -3.89
CA THR A 107 14.05 -10.49 -3.04
C THR A 107 13.82 -10.88 -1.59
N THR A 108 14.84 -10.71 -0.79
CA THR A 108 14.83 -11.00 0.66
C THR A 108 14.95 -9.73 1.47
N MET A 109 14.68 -9.81 2.77
CA MET A 109 14.94 -8.69 3.69
C MET A 109 16.43 -8.30 3.70
N LYS A 110 17.36 -9.25 3.51
CA LYS A 110 18.80 -9.00 3.42
C LYS A 110 19.15 -8.10 2.21
N ASP A 111 18.47 -8.27 1.09
CA ASP A 111 18.64 -7.42 -0.10
C ASP A 111 18.18 -5.99 0.17
N LEU A 112 17.05 -5.85 0.87
CA LEU A 112 16.53 -4.53 1.29
C LEU A 112 17.50 -3.83 2.25
N GLU A 113 18.04 -4.55 3.23
CA GLU A 113 19.06 -4.03 4.14
C GLU A 113 20.33 -3.60 3.40
N THR A 114 20.68 -4.24 2.30
CA THR A 114 21.81 -3.84 1.45
C THR A 114 21.55 -2.49 0.76
N CYS A 115 20.33 -2.25 0.28
CA CYS A 115 19.94 -0.93 -0.24
C CYS A 115 20.03 0.14 0.85
N LEU A 116 19.56 -0.15 2.06
CA LEU A 116 19.63 0.79 3.18
C LEU A 116 21.07 1.12 3.58
N ARG A 117 21.99 0.14 3.55
CA ARG A 117 23.42 0.39 3.81
C ARG A 117 24.03 1.35 2.79
N LYS A 118 23.63 1.27 1.50
CA LYS A 118 24.07 2.23 0.47
C LYS A 118 23.57 3.64 0.78
N LEU A 119 22.30 3.81 1.13
CA LEU A 119 21.75 5.11 1.52
C LEU A 119 22.44 5.65 2.78
N LYS A 120 22.67 4.82 3.80
CA LYS A 120 23.40 5.20 5.01
C LYS A 120 24.82 5.68 4.68
N LYS A 121 25.51 5.02 3.73
CA LYS A 121 26.84 5.44 3.29
C LYS A 121 26.82 6.83 2.64
N ILE A 122 25.80 7.14 1.84
CA ILE A 122 25.65 8.48 1.25
C ILE A 122 25.45 9.53 2.36
N LEU A 123 24.56 9.25 3.32
CA LEU A 123 24.31 10.16 4.46
C LEU A 123 25.58 10.36 5.32
N ASN A 124 26.38 9.30 5.51
CA ASN A 124 27.68 9.40 6.18
C ASN A 124 28.67 10.27 5.41
N ASN A 125 28.79 10.06 4.11
CA ASN A 125 29.71 10.84 3.25
C ASN A 125 29.31 12.33 3.23
N ASN A 126 28.05 12.65 3.43
CA ASN A 126 27.54 14.01 3.54
C ASN A 126 27.55 14.53 5.00
N PHE A 127 28.24 13.84 5.89
CA PHE A 127 28.46 14.21 7.29
C PHE A 127 27.20 14.38 8.15
N LEU A 128 26.03 13.84 7.75
CA LEU A 128 24.78 14.02 8.47
C LEU A 128 24.80 13.42 9.89
N PHE A 129 25.68 12.47 10.15
CA PHE A 129 25.88 11.87 11.47
C PHE A 129 26.80 12.68 12.38
N ASN A 130 27.47 13.73 11.86
CA ASN A 130 28.27 14.62 12.67
C ASN A 130 27.35 15.53 13.49
N GLU A 131 27.63 15.67 14.80
CA GLU A 131 26.83 16.48 15.73
C GLU A 131 26.85 17.97 15.37
N ASP A 132 27.92 18.47 14.79
CA ASP A 132 28.11 19.88 14.42
C ASP A 132 27.26 20.31 13.20
N VAL A 133 26.75 19.36 12.42
CA VAL A 133 25.88 19.68 11.29
C VAL A 133 24.49 20.05 11.76
N ILE A 134 24.11 21.30 11.63
CA ILE A 134 22.82 21.87 12.06
C ILE A 134 21.82 21.91 10.90
N GLU A 135 22.29 22.15 9.68
CA GLU A 135 21.46 22.26 8.50
C GLU A 135 21.86 21.28 7.41
N ILE A 136 20.90 20.87 6.60
CA ILE A 136 21.11 19.94 5.48
C ILE A 136 20.49 20.48 4.20
N THR A 137 21.08 20.13 3.06
CA THR A 137 20.57 20.48 1.74
C THR A 137 19.21 19.81 1.46
N ASN A 138 18.48 20.32 0.48
CA ASN A 138 17.25 19.67 0.02
C ASN A 138 17.50 18.27 -0.53
N PHE A 139 18.65 18.02 -1.13
CA PHE A 139 19.07 16.71 -1.62
C PHE A 139 19.25 15.73 -0.45
N ASP A 140 20.02 16.13 0.58
CA ASP A 140 20.24 15.31 1.78
C ASP A 140 18.94 15.00 2.50
N ARG A 141 18.04 15.98 2.59
CA ARG A 141 16.68 15.80 3.16
C ARG A 141 15.87 14.77 2.40
N GLN A 142 15.97 14.73 1.07
CA GLN A 142 15.31 13.70 0.27
C GLN A 142 15.90 12.32 0.52
N ILE A 143 17.22 12.19 0.60
CA ILE A 143 17.90 10.93 0.92
C ILE A 143 17.54 10.46 2.33
N LEU A 144 17.53 11.38 3.30
CA LEU A 144 17.14 11.08 4.68
C LEU A 144 15.69 10.57 4.79
N ASN A 145 14.77 11.19 4.06
CA ASN A 145 13.37 10.73 4.01
C ASN A 145 13.26 9.32 3.38
N ARG A 146 14.01 9.05 2.30
CA ARG A 146 14.05 7.71 1.68
C ARG A 146 14.62 6.67 2.66
N TYR A 147 15.70 7.02 3.33
CA TYR A 147 16.34 6.16 4.32
C TYR A 147 15.41 5.89 5.50
N LEU A 148 14.76 6.93 6.06
CA LEU A 148 13.75 6.78 7.12
C LEU A 148 12.65 5.82 6.72
N VAL A 149 12.00 6.07 5.57
CA VAL A 149 10.88 5.23 5.11
C VAL A 149 11.36 3.81 4.81
N GLY A 150 12.52 3.64 4.18
CA GLY A 150 13.11 2.32 3.95
C GLY A 150 13.36 1.57 5.26
N CYS A 151 13.94 2.22 6.26
CA CYS A 151 14.19 1.64 7.59
C CYS A 151 12.89 1.34 8.34
N LEU A 152 11.89 2.24 8.27
CA LEU A 152 10.57 2.03 8.88
C LEU A 152 9.93 0.72 8.41
N TYR A 153 10.01 0.44 7.11
CA TYR A 153 9.40 -0.76 6.54
C TYR A 153 10.31 -2.00 6.52
N THR A 154 11.57 -1.88 6.94
CA THR A 154 12.52 -2.99 7.01
C THR A 154 12.77 -3.43 8.46
N TYR A 155 12.89 -2.47 9.39
CA TYR A 155 13.23 -2.75 10.80
C TYR A 155 12.02 -2.77 11.72
N PHE A 156 10.87 -2.34 11.21
CA PHE A 156 9.62 -2.28 11.94
C PHE A 156 8.52 -3.02 11.17
N PRO A 157 7.52 -3.64 11.83
CA PRO A 157 6.42 -4.31 11.14
C PRO A 157 5.69 -3.37 10.16
N PRO A 158 5.68 -3.66 8.84
CA PRO A 158 5.21 -2.73 7.83
C PRO A 158 3.69 -2.54 7.89
N ARG A 159 3.24 -1.47 8.54
CA ARG A 159 1.84 -1.05 8.62
C ARG A 159 1.37 -0.38 7.33
N LEU A 160 0.05 -0.17 7.21
CA LEU A 160 -0.52 0.54 6.07
C LEU A 160 -0.03 1.99 5.99
N SER A 161 0.18 2.48 4.79
CA SER A 161 0.63 3.87 4.57
C SER A 161 -0.32 4.91 5.16
N LYS A 162 -1.62 4.60 5.25
CA LYS A 162 -2.63 5.47 5.89
C LYS A 162 -2.34 5.73 7.37
N ASP A 163 -1.71 4.77 8.07
CA ASP A 163 -1.42 4.87 9.50
C ASP A 163 -0.36 5.93 9.81
N TYR A 164 0.48 6.28 8.82
CA TYR A 164 1.52 7.31 8.92
C TYR A 164 1.13 8.62 8.24
N LYS A 165 -0.01 8.67 7.55
CA LYS A 165 -0.41 9.79 6.68
C LYS A 165 -0.59 11.09 7.44
N THR A 166 -1.24 11.02 8.58
CA THR A 166 -1.56 12.17 9.44
C THR A 166 -0.87 12.08 10.79
N MET A 167 0.11 11.16 10.91
CA MET A 167 0.84 10.98 12.14
C MET A 167 1.61 12.24 12.51
N GLU A 168 1.46 12.68 13.73
CA GLU A 168 2.18 13.81 14.29
C GLU A 168 3.26 13.36 15.28
N ILE A 169 4.29 14.19 15.43
CA ILE A 169 5.31 14.03 16.44
C ILE A 169 4.87 14.84 17.66
N ILE A 170 4.88 14.21 18.82
CA ILE A 170 4.45 14.81 20.08
C ILE A 170 5.40 14.43 21.21
N SER A 171 5.60 15.29 22.20
CA SER A 171 6.28 14.94 23.43
C SER A 171 5.45 13.97 24.28
N TYR A 172 6.08 13.27 25.20
CA TYR A 172 5.36 12.36 26.09
C TYR A 172 4.45 13.13 27.06
N GLU A 173 4.89 14.30 27.50
CA GLU A 173 4.15 15.20 28.38
C GLU A 173 2.86 15.66 27.69
N ASP A 174 2.97 16.24 26.49
CA ASP A 174 1.81 16.69 25.71
C ASP A 174 0.88 15.53 25.33
N PHE A 175 1.44 14.32 25.08
CA PHE A 175 0.64 13.14 24.77
C PHE A 175 -0.22 12.70 25.95
N ASN A 176 0.30 12.77 27.19
CA ASN A 176 -0.44 12.43 28.39
C ASN A 176 -1.52 13.45 28.77
N GLU A 177 -1.39 14.69 28.30
CA GLU A 177 -2.40 15.74 28.49
C GLU A 177 -3.56 15.67 27.48
N LEU A 178 -3.48 14.78 26.48
CA LEU A 178 -4.57 14.61 25.50
C LEU A 178 -5.81 14.04 26.20
N GLU A 179 -6.92 14.75 26.18
CA GLU A 179 -8.21 14.25 26.66
C GLU A 179 -8.68 13.06 25.83
N LYS A 180 -8.41 13.07 24.51
CA LYS A 180 -8.77 12.00 23.58
C LYS A 180 -7.83 11.95 22.41
N GLN A 181 -7.36 10.75 22.10
CA GLN A 181 -6.60 10.52 20.87
C GLN A 181 -7.53 10.47 19.65
N ASP A 182 -7.27 11.30 18.65
CA ASP A 182 -8.04 11.40 17.38
C ASP A 182 -7.24 10.97 16.14
N ARG A 183 -5.93 10.77 16.31
CA ARG A 183 -4.97 10.42 15.25
C ARG A 183 -3.80 9.58 15.78
N SER A 184 -2.96 9.11 14.86
CA SER A 184 -1.72 8.40 15.23
C SER A 184 -0.60 9.38 15.57
N TYR A 185 0.25 9.02 16.53
CA TYR A 185 1.38 9.81 16.99
C TYR A 185 2.70 9.04 16.99
N LEU A 186 3.80 9.73 16.69
CA LEU A 186 5.13 9.36 17.15
C LEU A 186 5.38 10.07 18.46
N VAL A 187 5.34 9.34 19.57
CA VAL A 187 5.54 9.88 20.90
C VAL A 187 7.02 9.79 21.27
N VAL A 188 7.61 10.93 21.66
CA VAL A 188 9.01 11.06 22.03
C VAL A 188 9.11 11.26 23.54
N ILE A 189 9.64 10.27 24.26
CA ILE A 189 9.92 10.37 25.68
C ILE A 189 11.30 11.03 25.86
N ASN A 190 12.31 10.50 25.17
CA ASN A 190 13.67 11.03 25.13
C ASN A 190 14.42 10.48 23.92
N SER A 191 15.73 10.71 23.85
CA SER A 191 16.58 10.19 22.75
C SER A 191 16.61 8.66 22.68
N GLN A 192 16.44 7.97 23.80
CA GLN A 192 16.53 6.51 23.91
C GLN A 192 15.18 5.83 23.73
N GLN A 193 14.09 6.48 24.09
CA GLN A 193 12.76 5.88 24.20
C GLN A 193 11.73 6.65 23.38
N LYS A 194 11.10 5.95 22.45
CA LYS A 194 10.00 6.42 21.62
C LYS A 194 9.05 5.27 21.36
N PHE A 195 7.80 5.61 21.06
CA PHE A 195 6.83 4.64 20.58
C PHE A 195 5.89 5.25 19.55
N PHE A 196 5.29 4.40 18.73
CA PHE A 196 4.17 4.77 17.88
C PHE A 196 2.87 4.49 18.60
N SER A 197 2.00 5.48 18.72
CA SER A 197 0.62 5.31 19.16
C SER A 197 -0.29 5.36 17.93
N PHE A 198 -0.77 4.20 17.50
CA PHE A 198 -1.65 4.08 16.33
C PHE A 198 -3.11 4.18 16.76
N TYR A 199 -3.83 5.09 16.12
CA TYR A 199 -5.24 5.31 16.32
C TYR A 199 -6.09 4.61 15.25
N THR A 200 -7.13 3.94 15.70
CA THR A 200 -8.24 3.49 14.86
C THR A 200 -9.55 3.84 15.57
N GLU A 201 -10.64 3.94 14.82
CA GLU A 201 -11.97 4.22 15.42
C GLU A 201 -12.38 3.22 16.53
N LYS A 202 -11.78 2.04 16.54
CA LYS A 202 -12.10 0.96 17.50
C LYS A 202 -11.15 0.88 18.68
N LYS A 203 -9.87 1.19 18.48
CA LYS A 203 -8.83 1.07 19.53
C LYS A 203 -7.59 1.88 19.20
N THR A 204 -6.87 2.24 20.24
CA THR A 204 -5.48 2.71 20.15
C THR A 204 -4.53 1.55 20.36
N LYS A 205 -3.34 1.62 19.79
CA LYS A 205 -2.29 0.61 19.96
C LYS A 205 -0.92 1.25 20.00
N ASP A 206 -0.26 1.11 21.13
CA ASP A 206 1.10 1.57 21.33
C ASP A 206 2.09 0.48 20.93
N ILE A 207 3.09 0.84 20.15
CA ILE A 207 4.12 -0.08 19.70
C ILE A 207 5.49 0.54 19.95
N LYS A 208 6.26 -0.09 20.85
CA LYS A 208 7.60 0.34 21.22
C LYS A 208 8.56 0.27 20.04
N ILE A 209 9.37 1.30 19.86
CA ILE A 209 10.36 1.38 18.80
C ILE A 209 11.63 0.64 19.23
N ASN A 210 12.13 -0.25 18.37
CA ASN A 210 13.35 -0.98 18.62
C ASN A 210 14.60 -0.09 18.50
N LYS A 211 15.71 -0.48 19.13
CA LYS A 211 16.96 0.28 19.17
C LYS A 211 17.45 0.69 17.78
N LYS A 212 17.45 -0.26 16.82
CA LYS A 212 17.98 -0.04 15.46
C LYS A 212 17.21 1.05 14.71
N PHE A 213 15.87 1.06 14.84
CA PHE A 213 15.05 2.10 14.22
C PHE A 213 15.07 3.41 15.00
N ASN A 214 15.25 3.36 16.34
CA ASN A 214 15.38 4.56 17.17
C ASN A 214 16.61 5.40 16.78
N GLU A 215 17.73 4.78 16.42
CA GLU A 215 18.91 5.46 15.91
C GLU A 215 18.60 6.26 14.61
N VAL A 216 17.84 5.66 13.71
CA VAL A 216 17.38 6.32 12.48
C VAL A 216 16.47 7.49 12.79
N LEU A 217 15.55 7.32 13.74
CA LEU A 217 14.65 8.38 14.17
C LEU A 217 15.40 9.55 14.82
N ASN A 218 16.41 9.30 15.65
CA ASN A 218 17.23 10.36 16.23
C ASN A 218 17.90 11.21 15.14
N LEU A 219 18.50 10.56 14.15
CA LEU A 219 19.07 11.27 13.01
C LEU A 219 18.01 12.08 12.25
N TYR A 220 16.86 11.49 12.01
CA TYR A 220 15.77 12.15 11.31
C TYR A 220 15.25 13.36 12.07
N LEU A 221 14.95 13.21 13.35
CA LEU A 221 14.38 14.26 14.20
C LEU A 221 15.36 15.43 14.42
N LYS A 222 16.66 15.19 14.37
CA LYS A 222 17.68 16.26 14.38
C LYS A 222 17.43 17.32 13.32
N PHE A 223 17.05 16.90 12.10
CA PHE A 223 16.87 17.80 10.94
C PHE A 223 15.39 18.07 10.62
N HIS A 224 14.46 17.34 11.28
CA HIS A 224 13.02 17.45 11.02
C HIS A 224 12.37 18.35 12.07
N LYS A 225 11.96 19.57 11.66
CA LYS A 225 11.34 20.57 12.54
C LYS A 225 9.83 20.69 12.39
N LYS A 226 9.20 19.77 11.63
CA LYS A 226 7.76 19.81 11.38
C LYS A 226 7.01 18.89 12.32
N LYS A 227 5.77 19.26 12.68
CA LYS A 227 4.89 18.43 13.50
C LYS A 227 4.49 17.12 12.81
N ILE A 228 4.28 17.14 11.49
CA ILE A 228 3.93 15.95 10.71
C ILE A 228 5.14 15.04 10.55
N PHE A 229 5.00 13.76 10.91
CA PHE A 229 6.09 12.77 10.92
C PHE A 229 6.74 12.57 9.55
N ILE A 230 5.96 12.34 8.50
CA ILE A 230 6.49 12.23 7.13
C ILE A 230 5.91 13.36 6.29
N PRO A 231 6.69 14.41 5.97
CA PRO A 231 6.19 15.55 5.21
C PRO A 231 5.97 15.18 3.75
N TYR A 232 4.86 15.63 3.21
CA TYR A 232 4.51 15.49 1.79
C TYR A 232 4.51 16.86 1.11
N LYS A 233 5.08 16.94 -0.09
CA LYS A 233 5.08 18.19 -0.89
C LYS A 233 3.72 18.52 -1.52
N VAL A 234 2.82 17.53 -1.65
CA VAL A 234 1.51 17.65 -2.32
C VAL A 234 0.44 17.02 -1.45
N LYS A 235 -0.83 17.47 -1.58
CA LYS A 235 -2.02 16.96 -0.86
C LYS A 235 -1.86 15.49 -0.48
N VAL A 236 -1.91 15.24 0.81
CA VAL A 236 -1.60 13.98 1.47
C VAL A 236 -2.22 12.80 0.73
N ASN A 237 -1.42 12.16 -0.11
CA ASN A 237 -1.84 11.02 -0.92
C ASN A 237 -1.11 9.76 -0.41
N ASN A 238 -1.83 8.64 -0.28
CA ASN A 238 -1.26 7.32 0.07
C ASN A 238 -0.11 6.88 -0.85
N GLN A 239 0.08 7.58 -1.98
CA GLN A 239 1.15 7.31 -2.94
C GLN A 239 2.53 7.81 -2.49
N ALA A 240 2.63 8.77 -1.55
CA ALA A 240 3.92 9.35 -1.18
C ALA A 240 4.86 8.35 -0.49
N ILE A 241 4.35 7.57 0.47
CA ILE A 241 5.14 6.49 1.09
C ILE A 241 5.54 5.45 0.05
N ASN A 242 4.61 5.08 -0.84
CA ASN A 242 4.90 4.12 -1.90
C ASN A 242 5.94 4.65 -2.90
N TYR A 243 5.99 5.96 -3.12
CA TYR A 243 7.05 6.62 -3.90
C TYR A 243 8.41 6.44 -3.23
N TYR A 244 8.53 6.76 -1.94
CA TYR A 244 9.78 6.58 -1.19
C TYR A 244 10.23 5.10 -1.16
N ILE A 245 9.30 4.15 -1.00
CA ILE A 245 9.61 2.71 -1.05
C ILE A 245 10.15 2.32 -2.42
N LYS A 246 9.49 2.72 -3.51
CA LYS A 246 9.93 2.41 -4.87
C LYS A 246 11.29 2.98 -5.19
N ASP A 247 11.56 4.18 -4.72
CA ASP A 247 12.80 4.89 -4.95
C ASP A 247 13.95 4.31 -4.10
N CYS A 248 13.69 4.03 -2.82
CA CYS A 248 14.64 3.37 -1.91
C CYS A 248 15.09 1.99 -2.42
N PHE A 249 14.16 1.21 -2.99
CA PHE A 249 14.38 -0.16 -3.44
C PHE A 249 14.23 -0.30 -4.97
N SER A 250 14.64 0.71 -5.73
CA SER A 250 14.47 0.79 -7.18
C SER A 250 15.05 -0.39 -7.94
N LEU A 251 16.20 -0.92 -7.49
CA LEU A 251 16.88 -2.09 -8.08
C LEU A 251 15.98 -3.34 -8.13
N TYR A 252 15.08 -3.50 -7.16
CA TYR A 252 14.23 -4.69 -7.02
C TYR A 252 12.78 -4.43 -7.42
N LYS A 253 12.45 -3.25 -7.97
CA LYS A 253 11.08 -2.84 -8.33
C LYS A 253 10.06 -3.11 -7.20
N ILE A 254 10.46 -2.79 -5.96
CA ILE A 254 9.65 -3.01 -4.76
C ILE A 254 8.56 -1.94 -4.68
N ASN A 255 7.34 -2.38 -4.39
CA ASN A 255 6.24 -1.54 -3.94
C ASN A 255 5.83 -1.96 -2.53
N PHE A 256 4.94 -1.20 -1.91
CA PHE A 256 4.45 -1.45 -0.57
C PHE A 256 3.92 -2.88 -0.37
N THR A 257 3.11 -3.40 -1.31
CA THR A 257 2.52 -4.74 -1.21
C THR A 257 3.59 -5.84 -1.29
N LYS A 258 4.57 -5.69 -2.20
CA LYS A 258 5.67 -6.64 -2.34
C LYS A 258 6.55 -6.64 -1.10
N LEU A 259 6.85 -5.46 -0.54
CA LEU A 259 7.63 -5.32 0.69
C LEU A 259 6.99 -6.05 1.87
N ARG A 260 5.66 -5.88 2.07
CA ARG A 260 4.94 -6.60 3.13
C ARG A 260 5.01 -8.13 2.95
N LYS A 261 4.92 -8.62 1.73
CA LYS A 261 5.06 -10.06 1.44
C LYS A 261 6.45 -10.57 1.78
N ILE A 262 7.52 -9.83 1.41
CA ILE A 262 8.90 -10.16 1.75
C ILE A 262 9.07 -10.19 3.27
N TYR A 263 8.57 -9.18 3.97
CA TYR A 263 8.63 -9.10 5.43
C TYR A 263 7.94 -10.31 6.10
N ILE A 264 6.75 -10.67 5.64
CA ILE A 264 6.02 -11.83 6.16
C ILE A 264 6.83 -13.11 5.92
N LYS A 265 7.31 -13.32 4.70
CA LYS A 265 8.09 -14.50 4.35
C LYS A 265 9.35 -14.65 5.21
N ASP A 266 10.12 -13.59 5.37
CA ASP A 266 11.45 -13.65 5.97
C ASP A 266 11.45 -13.42 7.50
N LYS A 267 10.47 -12.69 8.04
CA LYS A 267 10.45 -12.31 9.47
C LYS A 267 9.29 -12.90 10.26
N VAL A 268 8.17 -13.25 9.61
CA VAL A 268 6.98 -13.74 10.29
C VAL A 268 6.88 -15.27 10.23
N LEU A 269 7.01 -15.85 9.03
CA LEU A 269 6.88 -17.30 8.84
C LEU A 269 7.86 -18.15 9.69
N PRO A 270 9.10 -17.72 9.99
CA PRO A 270 10.00 -18.47 10.86
C PRO A 270 9.62 -18.45 12.36
N LEU A 271 8.69 -17.60 12.79
CA LEU A 271 8.33 -17.45 14.21
C LEU A 271 7.38 -18.56 14.68
N SER A 272 7.19 -18.68 16.01
CA SER A 272 6.06 -19.44 16.56
C SER A 272 4.73 -18.76 16.22
N PHE A 273 3.63 -19.52 16.28
CA PHE A 273 2.30 -19.00 15.92
C PHE A 273 1.92 -17.75 16.72
N GLU A 274 2.15 -17.77 18.04
CA GLU A 274 1.82 -16.67 18.95
C GLU A 274 2.60 -15.40 18.59
N LYS A 275 3.92 -15.52 18.38
CA LYS A 275 4.78 -14.40 17.96
C LYS A 275 4.43 -13.90 16.57
N ALA A 276 4.12 -14.80 15.63
CA ALA A 276 3.68 -14.43 14.29
C ALA A 276 2.37 -13.63 14.33
N ARG A 277 1.41 -14.06 15.16
CA ARG A 277 0.13 -13.35 15.38
C ARG A 277 0.36 -11.96 15.93
N GLU A 278 1.21 -11.80 16.93
CA GLU A 278 1.56 -10.50 17.49
C GLU A 278 2.16 -9.56 16.43
N VAL A 279 3.11 -10.06 15.63
CA VAL A 279 3.73 -9.25 14.55
C VAL A 279 2.70 -8.87 13.48
N ILE A 280 1.82 -9.79 13.09
CA ILE A 280 0.75 -9.54 12.11
C ILE A 280 -0.22 -8.47 12.64
N ASP A 281 -0.59 -8.53 13.91
CA ASP A 281 -1.42 -7.51 14.55
C ASP A 281 -0.69 -6.15 14.60
N ASN A 282 0.62 -6.16 14.87
CA ASN A 282 1.48 -4.97 14.80
C ASN A 282 1.57 -4.38 13.38
N MET A 283 1.40 -5.19 12.33
CA MET A 283 1.29 -4.74 10.93
C MET A 283 -0.08 -4.10 10.61
N GLY A 284 -1.02 -4.07 11.55
CA GLY A 284 -2.37 -3.51 11.37
C GLY A 284 -3.32 -4.43 10.60
N TYR A 285 -3.04 -5.73 10.56
CA TYR A 285 -4.03 -6.72 10.14
C TYR A 285 -4.93 -7.06 11.32
N GLY A 286 -6.26 -7.08 11.08
CA GLY A 286 -7.23 -7.52 12.11
C GLY A 286 -7.24 -9.05 12.29
N ASP A 287 -7.94 -9.52 13.32
CA ASP A 287 -8.02 -10.94 13.71
C ASP A 287 -8.55 -11.88 12.60
N SER A 288 -9.28 -11.35 11.61
CA SER A 288 -9.84 -12.11 10.48
C SER A 288 -8.89 -12.22 9.28
N CYS A 289 -7.59 -11.97 9.47
CA CYS A 289 -6.68 -11.94 8.34
C CYS A 289 -6.38 -13.36 7.81
N ASN A 290 -6.67 -13.57 6.53
CA ASN A 290 -6.25 -14.77 5.76
C ASN A 290 -4.75 -15.09 5.85
N LEU A 291 -3.92 -14.17 6.37
CA LEU A 291 -2.49 -14.42 6.61
C LEU A 291 -2.22 -15.41 7.74
N VAL A 292 -3.10 -15.47 8.76
CA VAL A 292 -3.03 -16.49 9.81
C VAL A 292 -3.34 -17.85 9.21
N ILE A 293 -4.34 -17.91 8.32
CA ILE A 293 -4.73 -19.12 7.58
C ILE A 293 -3.61 -19.54 6.61
N LEU A 294 -3.02 -18.60 5.88
CA LEU A 294 -1.87 -18.86 5.00
C LEU A 294 -0.64 -19.34 5.78
N TYR A 295 -0.43 -18.83 6.99
CA TYR A 295 0.63 -19.29 7.88
C TYR A 295 0.40 -20.74 8.31
N GLN A 296 -0.83 -21.10 8.69
CA GLN A 296 -1.20 -22.45 9.06
C GLN A 296 -1.04 -23.42 7.89
N ASN A 297 -1.52 -23.05 6.71
CA ASN A 297 -1.44 -23.88 5.49
C ASN A 297 0.00 -24.08 4.97
N ASN A 298 0.89 -23.10 5.15
CA ASN A 298 2.31 -23.24 4.73
C ASN A 298 3.18 -24.01 5.73
N LYS A 299 2.69 -24.25 6.95
CA LYS A 299 3.40 -25.11 7.93
C LYS A 299 2.92 -26.56 7.92
N MET A 300 1.78 -26.84 7.29
CA MET A 300 1.24 -28.20 7.15
C MET A 300 1.72 -28.93 5.89
N ASN A 301 2.41 -28.23 4.99
CA ASN A 301 3.12 -28.76 3.82
C ASN A 301 4.64 -28.64 4.01
#